data_a90a4db0a50f7fdb8b8598fc639096b3
#
_entry.id   a90a4db0a50f7fdb8b8598fc639096b3
#
_cell.length_a   1.000
_cell.length_b   1.000
_cell.length_c   1.000
_cell.angle_alpha   90.00
_cell.angle_beta   90.00
_cell.angle_gamma   90.00
#
_symmetry.space_group_name_H-M   'P 1'
#
loop_
_entity.id
_entity.type
_entity.pdbx_description
1 polymer ?
#
loop_
_entity_poly.entity_id
_entity_poly.type
_entity_poly.pdbx_seq_one_letter_code
_entity_poly.pdbx_strand_id
1 'polypeptide(L)'
;MQSLKYVTGLALFGGMLFSCKSKQQEAPKEEKICITDSMAKMIAFDTASLSTIGDELKLSGEINFDDKKVSKVYPFSSGQVLQVNVSIGDKVSKGQTLAVIKSADVSGNYSDLSTAGNDVTIAKKQMDNQQSLFESGIASEREYLEAKENYQKAVTAADKLKNQIQINGGGRTNANGTYTITAPISGYVVEKKINQGGFIRNDANDNLFTIGDINDVWVWANVYETDIAKVKKGYTAAITTLAYPDSTFYSTVDDVSNILDPVTKVMKIRVKLPNSKGLLKPEMFANIVITNKEGIKAMAVSSKALIAENGKNYMIVYKDKCNLKVQEVEVLKTIGNKTYVRNGLQQGDLVITDNQILLFKALTEK
;
A
#
# COMPACT_ATOMS: atom_id res chain seq x y z
N MET A 1 -76.33 -44.77 0.68
CA MET A 1 -77.65 -45.19 1.20
C MET A 1 -78.34 -43.92 1.68
N GLN A 2 -79.48 -43.73 1.03
CA GLN A 2 -80.76 -43.17 1.47
C GLN A 2 -80.74 -41.73 1.95
N SER A 3 -81.30 -40.84 1.14
CA SER A 3 -82.74 -40.49 0.94
C SER A 3 -83.33 -39.79 2.16
N LEU A 4 -84.09 -38.72 2.16
CA LEU A 4 -85.30 -38.50 1.40
C LEU A 4 -85.89 -37.14 1.85
N LYS A 5 -86.21 -36.19 0.96
CA LYS A 5 -87.55 -35.78 0.56
C LYS A 5 -88.42 -34.91 1.50
N TYR A 6 -88.94 -33.84 0.84
CA TYR A 6 -90.28 -33.23 0.89
C TYR A 6 -90.55 -32.26 2.05
N VAL A 7 -91.31 -31.18 1.96
CA VAL A 7 -92.49 -30.84 1.13
C VAL A 7 -92.75 -29.32 1.24
N THR A 8 -93.10 -28.73 0.13
CA THR A 8 -93.96 -27.60 -0.21
C THR A 8 -94.78 -26.88 0.89
N GLY A 9 -94.79 -25.53 0.77
CA GLY A 9 -95.79 -24.67 1.37
C GLY A 9 -95.86 -23.30 0.69
N LEU A 10 -96.82 -23.19 -0.22
CA LEU A 10 -97.22 -22.00 -0.98
C LEU A 10 -98.16 -21.12 -0.14
N ALA A 11 -97.82 -19.82 0.03
CA ALA A 11 -98.85 -18.82 0.40
C ALA A 11 -98.47 -17.49 -0.22
N LEU A 12 -99.25 -17.06 -1.17
CA LEU A 12 -99.43 -15.74 -1.71
C LEU A 12 -99.95 -14.76 -0.62
N PHE A 13 -99.29 -13.61 -0.45
CA PHE A 13 -100.06 -12.39 -0.12
C PHE A 13 -99.35 -11.19 -0.65
N GLY A 14 -100.10 -10.35 -1.32
CA GLY A 14 -99.70 -9.25 -2.13
C GLY A 14 -99.40 -7.96 -1.38
N GLY A 15 -98.72 -7.05 -2.05
CA GLY A 15 -98.97 -5.63 -1.95
C GLY A 15 -98.03 -4.76 -1.20
N MET A 16 -97.46 -3.92 -1.90
CA MET A 16 -97.17 -2.54 -1.76
C MET A 16 -95.76 -2.13 -2.04
N LEU A 17 -95.62 -1.57 -3.23
CA LEU A 17 -94.42 -0.86 -3.69
C LEU A 17 -94.25 0.45 -2.86
N PHE A 18 -93.23 0.48 -1.96
CA PHE A 18 -92.63 1.75 -1.50
C PHE A 18 -91.26 1.89 -2.17
N SER A 19 -91.23 2.79 -3.18
CA SER A 19 -89.99 3.25 -3.82
C SER A 19 -89.22 4.16 -2.83
N CYS A 20 -88.24 3.58 -2.15
CA CYS A 20 -87.20 4.37 -1.46
C CYS A 20 -86.06 4.59 -2.45
N LYS A 21 -85.94 5.83 -2.91
CA LYS A 21 -84.71 6.35 -3.56
C LYS A 21 -83.55 6.19 -2.59
N SER A 22 -82.69 5.20 -2.77
CA SER A 22 -81.42 5.13 -2.11
C SER A 22 -80.56 6.31 -2.61
N LYS A 23 -80.27 7.25 -1.74
CA LYS A 23 -79.12 8.17 -1.93
C LYS A 23 -77.88 7.34 -2.11
N GLN A 24 -77.31 7.32 -3.31
CA GLN A 24 -75.92 6.89 -3.52
C GLN A 24 -75.05 7.73 -2.54
N GLN A 25 -74.53 7.08 -1.54
CA GLN A 25 -73.45 7.62 -0.74
C GLN A 25 -72.25 7.72 -1.68
N GLU A 26 -71.91 8.94 -2.10
CA GLU A 26 -70.64 9.23 -2.75
C GLU A 26 -69.53 8.69 -1.82
N ALA A 27 -68.68 7.81 -2.37
CA ALA A 27 -67.50 7.38 -1.69
C ALA A 27 -66.68 8.60 -1.22
N PRO A 28 -66.13 8.60 -0.02
CA PRO A 28 -65.38 9.76 0.46
C PRO A 28 -64.25 10.02 -0.55
N LYS A 29 -64.25 11.25 -1.09
CA LYS A 29 -63.11 11.74 -1.88
C LYS A 29 -61.90 11.69 -0.99
N GLU A 30 -60.93 10.85 -1.31
CA GLU A 30 -59.60 10.87 -0.68
C GLU A 30 -59.06 12.28 -0.81
N GLU A 31 -59.00 13.06 0.28
CA GLU A 31 -58.30 14.33 0.31
C GLU A 31 -56.82 14.09 0.04
N LYS A 32 -56.40 14.42 -1.19
CA LYS A 32 -54.99 14.34 -1.56
C LYS A 32 -54.24 15.45 -0.81
N ILE A 33 -53.26 15.08 -0.03
CA ILE A 33 -52.36 16.03 0.62
C ILE A 33 -51.48 16.64 -0.46
N CYS A 34 -51.58 17.95 -0.60
CA CYS A 34 -50.77 18.72 -1.55
C CYS A 34 -49.74 19.58 -0.81
N ILE A 35 -48.56 19.68 -1.38
CA ILE A 35 -47.49 20.57 -0.89
C ILE A 35 -47.87 22.01 -1.23
N THR A 36 -48.09 22.84 -0.22
CA THR A 36 -48.30 24.28 -0.40
C THR A 36 -47.02 25.00 -0.79
N ASP A 37 -47.11 26.20 -1.36
CA ASP A 37 -45.95 26.99 -1.75
C ASP A 37 -45.03 27.35 -0.56
N SER A 38 -45.59 27.43 0.64
CA SER A 38 -44.81 27.60 1.88
C SER A 38 -44.03 26.32 2.24
N MET A 39 -44.64 25.15 2.11
CA MET A 39 -44.02 23.87 2.38
C MET A 39 -42.92 23.53 1.33
N ALA A 40 -43.15 23.93 0.06
CA ALA A 40 -42.17 23.71 -1.00
C ALA A 40 -40.82 24.39 -0.75
N LYS A 41 -40.80 25.49 0.01
CA LYS A 41 -39.58 26.20 0.40
C LYS A 41 -38.76 25.46 1.51
N MET A 42 -39.38 24.54 2.21
CA MET A 42 -38.80 23.80 3.35
C MET A 42 -38.44 22.37 3.00
N ILE A 43 -38.64 21.96 1.75
CA ILE A 43 -38.41 20.61 1.27
C ILE A 43 -37.24 20.65 0.32
N ALA A 44 -36.31 19.72 0.51
CA ALA A 44 -35.24 19.42 -0.45
C ALA A 44 -35.47 18.06 -1.10
N PHE A 45 -34.91 17.89 -2.27
CA PHE A 45 -35.06 16.68 -3.07
C PHE A 45 -33.69 16.07 -3.38
N ASP A 46 -33.63 14.75 -3.52
CA ASP A 46 -32.54 14.05 -4.16
C ASP A 46 -33.07 13.12 -5.25
N THR A 47 -32.27 12.87 -6.25
CA THR A 47 -32.66 12.02 -7.40
C THR A 47 -32.08 10.64 -7.26
N ALA A 48 -32.92 9.60 -7.32
CA ALA A 48 -32.49 8.23 -7.32
C ALA A 48 -31.64 7.91 -8.55
N SER A 49 -30.37 7.55 -8.33
CA SER A 49 -29.41 7.25 -9.38
C SER A 49 -28.84 5.84 -9.21
N LEU A 50 -28.64 5.13 -10.33
CA LEU A 50 -28.00 3.84 -10.29
C LEU A 50 -26.51 4.02 -9.97
N SER A 51 -26.05 3.50 -8.84
CA SER A 51 -24.67 3.62 -8.37
C SER A 51 -24.14 2.27 -7.89
N THR A 52 -22.86 2.07 -8.03
CA THR A 52 -22.21 0.87 -7.51
C THR A 52 -21.99 1.02 -6.01
N ILE A 53 -22.41 0.02 -5.24
CA ILE A 53 -22.12 -0.03 -3.80
C ILE A 53 -20.63 -0.29 -3.66
N GLY A 54 -19.86 0.74 -3.28
CA GLY A 54 -18.46 0.58 -2.92
C GLY A 54 -18.36 0.18 -1.45
N ASP A 55 -17.71 -0.92 -1.16
CA ASP A 55 -17.28 -1.20 0.21
C ASP A 55 -15.99 -0.42 0.48
N GLU A 56 -16.03 0.41 1.51
CA GLU A 56 -14.84 1.09 2.02
C GLU A 56 -14.27 0.30 3.19
N LEU A 57 -13.01 -0.09 3.06
CA LEU A 57 -12.26 -0.73 4.12
C LEU A 57 -11.19 0.23 4.63
N LYS A 58 -11.27 0.56 5.92
CA LYS A 58 -10.28 1.42 6.59
C LYS A 58 -9.20 0.55 7.22
N LEU A 59 -7.97 0.80 6.85
CA LEU A 59 -6.79 0.08 7.29
C LEU A 59 -5.78 1.05 7.87
N SER A 60 -4.98 0.56 8.81
CA SER A 60 -3.77 1.24 9.28
C SER A 60 -2.53 0.59 8.68
N GLY A 61 -1.51 1.38 8.50
CA GLY A 61 -0.24 0.92 7.96
C GLY A 61 0.87 1.93 8.17
N GLU A 62 1.98 1.68 7.53
CA GLU A 62 3.15 2.55 7.59
C GLU A 62 3.78 2.74 6.21
N ILE A 63 4.46 3.84 6.06
CA ILE A 63 5.23 4.18 4.86
C ILE A 63 6.61 3.58 5.02
N ASN A 64 7.06 2.85 4.00
CA ASN A 64 8.38 2.23 3.97
C ASN A 64 9.10 2.57 2.67
N PHE A 65 10.39 2.30 2.64
CA PHE A 65 11.16 2.34 1.40
C PHE A 65 10.70 1.26 0.43
N ASP A 66 11.00 1.46 -0.83
CA ASP A 66 11.07 0.36 -1.78
C ASP A 66 12.32 -0.48 -1.42
N ASP A 67 12.13 -1.72 -0.97
CA ASP A 67 13.22 -2.61 -0.55
C ASP A 67 14.31 -2.80 -1.61
N LYS A 68 13.94 -2.64 -2.89
CA LYS A 68 14.88 -2.71 -4.01
C LYS A 68 15.74 -1.45 -4.16
N LYS A 69 15.35 -0.36 -3.49
CA LYS A 69 16.00 0.95 -3.54
C LYS A 69 16.66 1.32 -2.22
N VAL A 70 16.88 0.35 -1.34
CA VAL A 70 17.63 0.49 -0.09
C VAL A 70 18.91 -0.31 -0.17
N SER A 71 20.00 0.28 0.28
CA SER A 71 21.28 -0.41 0.36
C SER A 71 21.90 -0.21 1.73
N LYS A 72 22.24 -1.32 2.37
CA LYS A 72 23.01 -1.36 3.61
C LYS A 72 24.49 -1.47 3.26
N VAL A 73 25.31 -0.63 3.88
CA VAL A 73 26.74 -0.54 3.62
C VAL A 73 27.50 -1.15 4.80
N TYR A 74 28.24 -2.20 4.53
CA TYR A 74 29.02 -2.93 5.54
C TYR A 74 30.52 -2.64 5.39
N PRO A 75 31.30 -2.74 6.48
CA PRO A 75 32.76 -2.69 6.40
C PRO A 75 33.28 -3.99 5.78
N PHE A 76 34.32 -3.93 4.97
CA PHE A 76 35.03 -5.13 4.49
C PHE A 76 36.26 -5.47 5.35
N SER A 77 36.73 -4.56 6.21
CA SER A 77 37.81 -4.78 7.14
C SER A 77 37.59 -4.01 8.43
N SER A 78 38.07 -4.54 9.54
CA SER A 78 38.03 -3.88 10.85
C SER A 78 38.99 -2.68 10.88
N GLY A 79 38.65 -1.64 11.67
CA GLY A 79 39.52 -0.49 11.77
C GLY A 79 38.94 0.68 12.52
N GLN A 80 39.75 1.74 12.67
CA GLN A 80 39.34 2.98 13.31
C GLN A 80 38.75 3.95 12.29
N VAL A 81 37.64 4.57 12.62
CA VAL A 81 36.99 5.60 11.82
C VAL A 81 37.76 6.90 11.95
N LEU A 82 38.47 7.31 10.89
CA LEU A 82 39.20 8.56 10.85
C LEU A 82 38.27 9.76 10.62
N GLN A 83 37.33 9.61 9.71
CA GLN A 83 36.45 10.70 9.30
C GLN A 83 35.08 10.13 8.84
N VAL A 84 34.01 10.86 9.14
CA VAL A 84 32.67 10.64 8.61
C VAL A 84 32.20 11.92 7.94
N ASN A 85 31.86 11.84 6.65
CA ASN A 85 31.58 12.99 5.79
C ASN A 85 30.09 13.27 5.64
N VAL A 86 29.22 12.47 6.26
CA VAL A 86 27.76 12.55 6.09
C VAL A 86 27.04 12.41 7.42
N SER A 87 25.87 13.01 7.48
CA SER A 87 24.91 12.91 8.58
C SER A 87 23.63 12.23 8.14
N ILE A 88 22.82 11.76 9.11
CA ILE A 88 21.47 11.26 8.83
C ILE A 88 20.65 12.36 8.16
N GLY A 89 19.94 12.02 7.07
CA GLY A 89 19.16 12.95 6.27
C GLY A 89 19.89 13.58 5.09
N ASP A 90 21.22 13.44 5.00
CA ASP A 90 21.99 14.00 3.89
C ASP A 90 21.70 13.25 2.58
N LYS A 91 21.60 14.00 1.49
CA LYS A 91 21.52 13.45 0.15
C LYS A 91 22.91 13.08 -0.34
N VAL A 92 23.06 11.86 -0.86
CA VAL A 92 24.32 11.33 -1.39
C VAL A 92 24.17 10.83 -2.81
N SER A 93 25.25 10.91 -3.57
CA SER A 93 25.35 10.38 -4.93
C SER A 93 26.08 9.04 -4.91
N LYS A 94 25.76 8.14 -5.85
CA LYS A 94 26.48 6.88 -6.02
C LYS A 94 27.98 7.13 -6.19
N GLY A 95 28.82 6.43 -5.42
CA GLY A 95 30.28 6.59 -5.38
C GLY A 95 30.79 7.68 -4.44
N GLN A 96 29.92 8.52 -3.87
CA GLN A 96 30.31 9.54 -2.89
C GLN A 96 30.93 8.90 -1.65
N THR A 97 32.05 9.45 -1.16
CA THR A 97 32.74 8.98 0.05
C THR A 97 31.93 9.36 1.29
N LEU A 98 31.53 8.36 2.08
CA LEU A 98 30.76 8.50 3.32
C LEU A 98 31.68 8.56 4.53
N ALA A 99 32.72 7.72 4.55
CA ALA A 99 33.68 7.66 5.66
C ALA A 99 35.05 7.20 5.18
N VAL A 100 36.06 7.50 5.98
CA VAL A 100 37.44 7.04 5.83
C VAL A 100 37.84 6.24 7.06
N ILE A 101 38.33 5.03 6.84
CA ILE A 101 38.69 4.07 7.88
C ILE A 101 40.17 3.76 7.79
N LYS A 102 40.87 3.60 8.92
CA LYS A 102 42.22 3.12 9.02
C LYS A 102 42.22 1.69 9.55
N SER A 103 42.77 0.77 8.79
CA SER A 103 42.76 -0.67 9.08
C SER A 103 44.20 -1.21 9.08
N ALA A 104 44.51 -1.97 10.11
CA ALA A 104 45.75 -2.72 10.19
C ALA A 104 45.85 -3.84 9.15
N ASP A 105 44.71 -4.53 8.88
CA ASP A 105 44.62 -5.61 7.90
C ASP A 105 44.91 -5.08 6.49
N VAL A 106 44.32 -3.92 6.13
CA VAL A 106 44.60 -3.29 4.83
C VAL A 106 46.09 -2.93 4.71
N SER A 107 46.70 -2.37 5.77
CA SER A 107 48.14 -2.09 5.79
C SER A 107 48.98 -3.35 5.64
N GLY A 108 48.63 -4.42 6.35
CA GLY A 108 49.30 -5.72 6.27
C GLY A 108 49.25 -6.30 4.84
N ASN A 109 48.09 -6.29 4.23
CA ASN A 109 47.93 -6.81 2.85
C ASN A 109 48.84 -6.07 1.83
N TYR A 110 48.98 -4.73 1.98
CA TYR A 110 49.88 -3.98 1.10
C TYR A 110 51.35 -4.25 1.41
N SER A 111 51.75 -4.48 2.68
CA SER A 111 53.09 -4.90 3.08
C SER A 111 53.45 -6.27 2.49
N ASP A 112 52.51 -7.22 2.58
CA ASP A 112 52.70 -8.56 2.01
C ASP A 112 52.83 -8.51 0.49
N LEU A 113 52.01 -7.68 -0.19
CA LEU A 113 52.14 -7.47 -1.63
C LEU A 113 53.50 -6.88 -2.02
N SER A 114 53.99 -5.91 -1.22
CA SER A 114 55.29 -5.32 -1.46
C SER A 114 56.42 -6.36 -1.31
N THR A 115 56.37 -7.21 -0.27
CA THR A 115 57.31 -8.31 -0.07
C THR A 115 57.29 -9.29 -1.24
N ALA A 116 56.08 -9.76 -1.64
CA ALA A 116 55.92 -10.63 -2.79
C ALA A 116 56.45 -10.01 -4.09
N GLY A 117 56.28 -8.71 -4.29
CA GLY A 117 56.85 -7.95 -5.43
C GLY A 117 58.37 -7.94 -5.45
N ASN A 118 59.02 -7.87 -4.29
CA ASN A 118 60.47 -7.99 -4.16
C ASN A 118 60.94 -9.40 -4.48
N ASP A 119 60.18 -10.44 -4.02
CA ASP A 119 60.47 -11.85 -4.34
C ASP A 119 60.40 -12.12 -5.84
N VAL A 120 59.39 -11.57 -6.53
CA VAL A 120 59.28 -11.63 -8.00
C VAL A 120 60.53 -11.01 -8.65
N THR A 121 61.00 -9.85 -8.16
CA THR A 121 62.17 -9.20 -8.73
C THR A 121 63.47 -10.01 -8.53
N ILE A 122 63.63 -10.63 -7.36
CA ILE A 122 64.77 -11.51 -7.07
C ILE A 122 64.73 -12.75 -7.93
N ALA A 123 63.58 -13.46 -7.95
CA ALA A 123 63.41 -14.69 -8.70
C ALA A 123 63.59 -14.47 -10.22
N LYS A 124 63.11 -13.31 -10.72
CA LYS A 124 63.34 -12.94 -12.13
C LYS A 124 64.80 -12.78 -12.43
N LYS A 125 65.57 -12.07 -11.59
CA LYS A 125 67.01 -11.88 -11.79
C LYS A 125 67.79 -13.19 -11.74
N GLN A 126 67.40 -14.11 -10.87
CA GLN A 126 67.96 -15.46 -10.82
C GLN A 126 67.68 -16.24 -12.10
N MET A 127 66.40 -16.20 -12.58
CA MET A 127 66.04 -16.84 -13.86
C MET A 127 66.82 -16.27 -15.03
N ASP A 128 66.94 -14.92 -15.15
CA ASP A 128 67.64 -14.26 -16.24
C ASP A 128 69.17 -14.61 -16.20
N ASN A 129 69.78 -14.75 -15.03
CA ASN A 129 71.16 -15.20 -14.85
C ASN A 129 71.35 -16.65 -15.27
N GLN A 130 70.45 -17.55 -14.82
CA GLN A 130 70.51 -18.99 -15.18
C GLN A 130 70.28 -19.20 -16.67
N GLN A 131 69.42 -18.39 -17.29
CA GLN A 131 69.19 -18.44 -18.73
C GLN A 131 70.52 -18.08 -19.48
N SER A 132 71.21 -17.01 -19.10
CA SER A 132 72.46 -16.58 -19.71
C SER A 132 73.59 -17.62 -19.56
N LEU A 133 73.67 -18.28 -18.38
CA LEU A 133 74.62 -19.33 -18.13
C LEU A 133 74.32 -20.60 -18.93
N PHE A 134 73.00 -20.97 -19.08
CA PHE A 134 72.58 -22.09 -19.91
C PHE A 134 72.85 -21.83 -21.40
N GLU A 135 72.56 -20.62 -21.91
CA GLU A 135 72.87 -20.26 -23.29
C GLU A 135 74.41 -20.30 -23.58
N SER A 136 75.22 -20.05 -22.57
CA SER A 136 76.69 -20.11 -22.62
C SER A 136 77.26 -21.53 -22.42
N GLY A 137 76.40 -22.56 -22.20
CA GLY A 137 76.76 -23.92 -21.96
C GLY A 137 77.37 -24.20 -20.57
N ILE A 138 77.23 -23.28 -19.61
CA ILE A 138 77.83 -23.40 -18.25
C ILE A 138 76.82 -24.01 -17.28
N ALA A 139 75.52 -23.68 -17.35
CA ALA A 139 74.45 -24.23 -16.52
C ALA A 139 73.73 -25.40 -17.27
N SER A 140 73.14 -26.27 -16.48
CA SER A 140 72.27 -27.35 -17.02
C SER A 140 70.87 -26.81 -17.33
N GLU A 141 70.19 -27.46 -18.27
CA GLU A 141 68.78 -27.19 -18.56
C GLU A 141 67.91 -27.29 -17.31
N ARG A 142 68.17 -28.24 -16.42
CA ARG A 142 67.47 -28.44 -15.17
C ARG A 142 67.56 -27.21 -14.26
N GLU A 143 68.75 -26.63 -14.13
CA GLU A 143 68.98 -25.41 -13.29
C GLU A 143 68.23 -24.20 -13.85
N TYR A 144 68.24 -24.05 -15.18
CA TYR A 144 67.41 -22.98 -15.81
C TYR A 144 65.92 -23.18 -15.60
N LEU A 145 65.39 -24.39 -15.82
CA LEU A 145 63.98 -24.72 -15.63
C LEU A 145 63.56 -24.52 -14.16
N GLU A 146 64.39 -24.93 -13.20
CA GLU A 146 64.13 -24.69 -11.78
C GLU A 146 64.03 -23.20 -11.44
N ALA A 147 64.94 -22.38 -11.95
CA ALA A 147 64.89 -20.93 -11.75
C ALA A 147 63.65 -20.30 -12.40
N LYS A 148 63.26 -20.76 -13.59
CA LYS A 148 62.05 -20.36 -14.30
C LYS A 148 60.79 -20.70 -13.51
N GLU A 149 60.68 -21.90 -12.99
CA GLU A 149 59.56 -22.33 -12.16
C GLU A 149 59.46 -21.53 -10.85
N ASN A 150 60.63 -21.22 -10.23
CA ASN A 150 60.66 -20.37 -9.03
C ASN A 150 60.17 -18.96 -9.31
N TYR A 151 60.54 -18.35 -10.44
CA TYR A 151 60.02 -17.07 -10.90
C TYR A 151 58.50 -17.13 -11.10
N GLN A 152 57.99 -18.19 -11.78
CA GLN A 152 56.58 -18.33 -12.02
C GLN A 152 55.78 -18.49 -10.71
N LYS A 153 56.30 -19.21 -9.73
CA LYS A 153 55.71 -19.32 -8.37
C LYS A 153 55.64 -17.95 -7.68
N ALA A 154 56.72 -17.16 -7.74
CA ALA A 154 56.73 -15.82 -7.14
C ALA A 154 55.73 -14.88 -7.78
N VAL A 155 55.61 -14.90 -9.11
CA VAL A 155 54.57 -14.13 -9.86
C VAL A 155 53.19 -14.53 -9.41
N THR A 156 52.89 -15.83 -9.33
CA THR A 156 51.57 -16.33 -8.93
C THR A 156 51.23 -15.93 -7.48
N ALA A 157 52.22 -15.93 -6.57
CA ALA A 157 52.03 -15.48 -5.20
C ALA A 157 51.70 -13.98 -5.11
N ALA A 158 52.41 -13.13 -5.85
CA ALA A 158 52.15 -11.70 -5.93
C ALA A 158 50.77 -11.39 -6.53
N ASP A 159 50.39 -12.08 -7.61
CA ASP A 159 49.09 -11.94 -8.26
C ASP A 159 47.95 -12.37 -7.34
N LYS A 160 48.10 -13.41 -6.55
CA LYS A 160 47.13 -13.82 -5.52
C LYS A 160 46.87 -12.69 -4.53
N LEU A 161 47.90 -12.07 -3.97
CA LEU A 161 47.77 -10.97 -3.02
C LEU A 161 47.16 -9.74 -3.68
N LYS A 162 47.56 -9.40 -4.89
CA LYS A 162 46.97 -8.33 -5.68
C LYS A 162 45.46 -8.52 -5.91
N ASN A 163 45.07 -9.73 -6.29
CA ASN A 163 43.66 -10.09 -6.48
C ASN A 163 42.89 -10.02 -5.16
N GLN A 164 43.47 -10.44 -4.05
CA GLN A 164 42.85 -10.36 -2.73
C GLN A 164 42.58 -8.90 -2.32
N ILE A 165 43.54 -7.99 -2.55
CA ILE A 165 43.33 -6.53 -2.32
C ILE A 165 42.23 -6.02 -3.24
N GLN A 166 42.20 -6.43 -4.51
CA GLN A 166 41.19 -6.00 -5.48
C GLN A 166 39.78 -6.43 -5.04
N ILE A 167 39.60 -7.63 -4.57
CA ILE A 167 38.29 -8.15 -4.08
C ILE A 167 37.88 -7.42 -2.80
N ASN A 168 38.82 -7.19 -1.88
CA ASN A 168 38.57 -6.58 -0.58
C ASN A 168 38.48 -5.04 -0.58
N GLY A 169 38.31 -4.41 -1.74
CA GLY A 169 38.10 -2.97 -1.77
C GLY A 169 38.68 -2.23 -2.98
N GLY A 170 39.57 -2.85 -3.72
CA GLY A 170 40.10 -2.34 -4.97
C GLY A 170 40.67 -0.93 -4.84
N GLY A 171 40.29 -0.04 -5.76
CA GLY A 171 40.71 1.36 -5.78
C GLY A 171 40.26 2.23 -4.61
N ARG A 172 39.56 1.65 -3.62
CA ARG A 172 39.12 2.34 -2.38
C ARG A 172 40.09 2.14 -1.22
N THR A 173 41.16 1.39 -1.40
CA THR A 173 42.20 1.12 -0.40
C THR A 173 43.52 1.71 -0.83
N ASN A 174 44.40 2.01 0.13
CA ASN A 174 45.75 2.47 -0.15
C ASN A 174 46.80 1.86 0.78
N ALA A 175 48.09 2.00 0.40
CA ALA A 175 49.21 1.44 1.13
C ALA A 175 49.37 1.99 2.55
N ASN A 176 48.79 3.15 2.87
CA ASN A 176 48.81 3.71 4.21
C ASN A 176 47.83 3.03 5.17
N GLY A 177 47.19 1.95 4.75
CA GLY A 177 46.20 1.21 5.53
C GLY A 177 44.87 1.92 5.65
N THR A 178 44.58 2.93 4.81
CA THR A 178 43.26 3.57 4.81
C THR A 178 42.38 3.04 3.69
N TYR A 179 41.08 2.99 3.93
CA TYR A 179 40.08 2.72 2.92
C TYR A 179 38.87 3.63 3.06
N THR A 180 38.16 3.80 1.96
CA THR A 180 36.97 4.63 1.89
C THR A 180 35.70 3.79 1.78
N ILE A 181 34.71 4.16 2.56
CA ILE A 181 33.33 3.68 2.43
C ILE A 181 32.60 4.62 1.51
N THR A 182 32.01 4.07 0.42
CA THR A 182 31.29 4.88 -0.58
C THR A 182 29.84 4.47 -0.67
N ALA A 183 28.97 5.39 -1.11
CA ALA A 183 27.56 5.14 -1.37
C ALA A 183 27.39 4.19 -2.57
N PRO A 184 26.74 3.03 -2.44
CA PRO A 184 26.49 2.10 -3.55
C PRO A 184 25.39 2.58 -4.49
N ILE A 185 24.47 3.40 -3.98
CA ILE A 185 23.34 4.01 -4.72
C ILE A 185 23.27 5.50 -4.39
N SER A 186 22.60 6.28 -5.23
CA SER A 186 22.18 7.65 -4.89
C SER A 186 20.91 7.59 -4.05
N GLY A 187 20.80 8.49 -3.06
CA GLY A 187 19.65 8.52 -2.16
C GLY A 187 19.92 9.37 -0.94
N TYR A 188 19.28 9.06 0.17
CA TYR A 188 19.46 9.73 1.46
C TYR A 188 20.05 8.78 2.50
N VAL A 189 20.88 9.31 3.39
CA VAL A 189 21.39 8.56 4.54
C VAL A 189 20.26 8.40 5.56
N VAL A 190 19.77 7.19 5.68
CA VAL A 190 18.64 6.83 6.57
C VAL A 190 19.14 6.50 7.97
N GLU A 191 20.24 5.78 8.00
CA GLU A 191 20.84 5.29 9.24
C GLU A 191 22.36 5.47 9.18
N LYS A 192 22.95 5.86 10.30
CA LYS A 192 24.39 5.99 10.50
C LYS A 192 24.75 5.41 11.87
N LYS A 193 25.51 4.32 11.91
CA LYS A 193 25.91 3.63 13.14
C LYS A 193 27.35 3.91 13.55
N ILE A 194 28.06 4.74 12.81
CA ILE A 194 29.47 5.05 13.11
C ILE A 194 29.69 6.53 13.39
N ASN A 195 30.68 6.80 14.23
CA ASN A 195 31.15 8.12 14.54
C ASN A 195 32.69 8.20 14.38
N GLN A 196 33.19 9.37 14.14
CA GLN A 196 34.63 9.62 14.08
C GLN A 196 35.31 9.21 15.40
N GLY A 197 36.45 8.55 15.29
CA GLY A 197 37.22 8.01 16.43
C GLY A 197 36.74 6.63 16.90
N GLY A 198 35.56 6.18 16.48
CA GLY A 198 35.04 4.87 16.79
C GLY A 198 35.86 3.74 16.13
N PHE A 199 35.72 2.53 16.65
CA PHE A 199 36.31 1.32 16.06
C PHE A 199 35.20 0.43 15.50
N ILE A 200 35.36 -0.03 14.26
CA ILE A 200 34.43 -0.91 13.58
C ILE A 200 35.01 -2.30 13.39
N ARG A 201 34.14 -3.30 13.42
CA ARG A 201 34.50 -4.71 13.21
C ARG A 201 33.75 -5.26 12.01
N ASN A 202 34.44 -5.99 11.14
CA ASN A 202 33.83 -6.61 9.96
C ASN A 202 33.07 -7.91 10.30
N ASP A 203 33.28 -8.50 11.47
CA ASP A 203 32.61 -9.72 11.97
C ASP A 203 31.34 -9.42 12.79
N ALA A 204 31.05 -8.16 13.11
CA ALA A 204 29.90 -7.78 13.92
C ALA A 204 28.55 -7.85 13.17
N ASN A 205 28.58 -8.10 11.87
CA ASN A 205 27.39 -8.15 10.99
C ASN A 205 26.51 -6.88 11.05
N ASP A 206 27.08 -5.76 11.51
CA ASP A 206 26.41 -4.46 11.58
C ASP A 206 26.70 -3.62 10.35
N ASN A 207 25.64 -3.05 9.77
CA ASN A 207 25.82 -2.06 8.71
C ASN A 207 26.31 -0.72 9.27
N LEU A 208 27.17 -0.05 8.55
CA LEU A 208 27.70 1.28 8.92
C LEU A 208 26.72 2.40 8.55
N PHE A 209 26.11 2.26 7.37
CA PHE A 209 25.11 3.17 6.82
C PHE A 209 23.99 2.39 6.17
N THR A 210 22.81 2.99 6.16
CA THR A 210 21.71 2.61 5.29
C THR A 210 21.40 3.79 4.38
N ILE A 211 21.36 3.55 3.07
CA ILE A 211 21.03 4.56 2.06
C ILE A 211 19.77 4.12 1.35
N GLY A 212 18.78 5.02 1.30
CA GLY A 212 17.48 4.75 0.66
C GLY A 212 17.11 5.85 -0.33
N ASP A 213 16.53 5.46 -1.47
CA ASP A 213 15.85 6.38 -2.38
C ASP A 213 14.41 6.56 -1.91
N ILE A 214 14.00 7.83 -1.71
CA ILE A 214 12.66 8.20 -1.25
C ILE A 214 11.77 8.79 -2.35
N ASN A 215 12.19 8.77 -3.61
CA ASN A 215 11.38 9.29 -4.72
C ASN A 215 10.09 8.50 -4.93
N ASP A 216 10.13 7.21 -4.63
CA ASP A 216 8.95 6.36 -4.50
C ASP A 216 8.96 5.73 -3.10
N VAL A 217 7.79 5.64 -2.49
CA VAL A 217 7.61 4.98 -1.20
C VAL A 217 6.55 3.89 -1.31
N TRP A 218 6.66 2.89 -0.46
CA TRP A 218 5.67 1.84 -0.30
C TRP A 218 4.86 2.08 0.96
N VAL A 219 3.56 1.93 0.86
CA VAL A 219 2.68 1.90 2.02
C VAL A 219 2.27 0.45 2.25
N TRP A 220 2.68 -0.08 3.38
CA TRP A 220 2.26 -1.38 3.85
C TRP A 220 1.08 -1.23 4.78
N ALA A 221 -0.08 -1.79 4.42
CA ALA A 221 -1.27 -1.78 5.25
C ALA A 221 -1.59 -3.18 5.76
N ASN A 222 -2.10 -3.25 6.98
CA ASN A 222 -2.46 -4.47 7.66
C ASN A 222 -3.93 -4.79 7.43
N VAL A 223 -4.22 -5.97 6.89
CA VAL A 223 -5.56 -6.49 6.65
C VAL A 223 -5.81 -7.64 7.60
N TYR A 224 -6.82 -7.50 8.43
CA TYR A 224 -7.23 -8.57 9.35
C TYR A 224 -7.92 -9.70 8.62
N GLU A 225 -7.90 -10.91 9.18
CA GLU A 225 -8.44 -12.13 8.58
C GLU A 225 -9.90 -11.96 8.11
N THR A 226 -10.74 -11.25 8.88
CA THR A 226 -12.14 -10.96 8.55
C THR A 226 -12.34 -10.10 7.31
N ASP A 227 -11.31 -9.40 6.88
CA ASP A 227 -11.36 -8.43 5.79
C ASP A 227 -10.58 -8.87 4.53
N ILE A 228 -9.90 -10.03 4.58
CA ILE A 228 -9.08 -10.54 3.47
C ILE A 228 -9.88 -10.62 2.18
N ALA A 229 -11.11 -11.13 2.22
CA ALA A 229 -11.96 -11.28 1.04
C ALA A 229 -12.39 -9.94 0.41
N LYS A 230 -12.24 -8.83 1.15
CA LYS A 230 -12.64 -7.47 0.72
C LYS A 230 -11.53 -6.72 -0.01
N VAL A 231 -10.32 -7.28 -0.10
CA VAL A 231 -9.16 -6.61 -0.70
C VAL A 231 -8.61 -7.41 -1.86
N LYS A 232 -8.41 -6.71 -2.98
CA LYS A 232 -7.78 -7.30 -4.17
C LYS A 232 -6.80 -6.31 -4.80
N LYS A 233 -5.83 -6.84 -5.52
CA LYS A 233 -4.94 -6.05 -6.36
C LYS A 233 -5.74 -5.20 -7.35
N GLY A 234 -5.33 -3.93 -7.51
CA GLY A 234 -5.98 -2.96 -8.40
C GLY A 234 -7.10 -2.13 -7.76
N TYR A 235 -7.53 -2.44 -6.52
CA TYR A 235 -8.49 -1.59 -5.82
C TYR A 235 -7.89 -0.21 -5.52
N THR A 236 -8.73 0.81 -5.55
CA THR A 236 -8.30 2.19 -5.26
C THR A 236 -7.97 2.33 -3.78
N ALA A 237 -6.85 2.97 -3.49
CA ALA A 237 -6.39 3.29 -2.16
C ALA A 237 -6.27 4.81 -2.01
N ALA A 238 -6.94 5.37 -1.01
CA ALA A 238 -6.78 6.73 -0.56
C ALA A 238 -5.97 6.72 0.75
N ILE A 239 -4.82 7.38 0.76
CA ILE A 239 -3.87 7.37 1.87
C ILE A 239 -3.78 8.76 2.49
N THR A 240 -3.89 8.83 3.79
CA THR A 240 -3.67 10.04 4.59
C THR A 240 -2.63 9.76 5.67
N THR A 241 -1.89 10.78 6.07
CA THR A 241 -0.89 10.66 7.16
C THR A 241 -1.21 11.65 8.27
N LEU A 242 -0.74 11.38 9.47
CA LEU A 242 -0.91 12.29 10.60
C LEU A 242 -0.17 13.62 10.38
N ALA A 243 0.95 13.60 9.64
CA ALA A 243 1.74 14.80 9.34
C ALA A 243 1.06 15.73 8.32
N TYR A 244 0.18 15.18 7.47
CA TYR A 244 -0.52 15.93 6.41
C TYR A 244 -2.01 15.53 6.39
N PRO A 245 -2.81 15.92 7.40
CA PRO A 245 -4.20 15.47 7.55
C PRO A 245 -5.11 15.98 6.42
N ASP A 246 -4.80 17.14 5.86
CA ASP A 246 -5.57 17.74 4.77
C ASP A 246 -5.15 17.26 3.37
N SER A 247 -4.15 16.38 3.30
CA SER A 247 -3.63 15.87 2.03
C SER A 247 -3.97 14.39 1.88
N THR A 248 -4.68 14.05 0.80
CA THR A 248 -4.98 12.66 0.44
C THR A 248 -4.15 12.25 -0.78
N PHE A 249 -3.41 11.17 -0.65
CA PHE A 249 -2.62 10.57 -1.73
C PHE A 249 -3.40 9.40 -2.32
N TYR A 250 -3.61 9.40 -3.63
CA TYR A 250 -4.36 8.36 -4.33
C TYR A 250 -3.43 7.43 -5.10
N SER A 251 -3.69 6.13 -4.99
CA SER A 251 -3.02 5.08 -5.75
C SER A 251 -3.91 3.84 -5.83
N THR A 252 -3.32 2.71 -6.18
CA THR A 252 -4.01 1.42 -6.21
C THR A 252 -3.21 0.39 -5.42
N VAL A 253 -3.89 -0.64 -4.94
CA VAL A 253 -3.25 -1.81 -4.34
C VAL A 253 -2.39 -2.48 -5.40
N ASP A 254 -1.07 -2.42 -5.22
CA ASP A 254 -0.07 -2.98 -6.15
C ASP A 254 0.14 -4.48 -5.90
N ASP A 255 0.12 -4.88 -4.63
CA ASP A 255 0.36 -6.26 -4.25
C ASP A 255 -0.43 -6.65 -3.00
N VAL A 256 -0.81 -7.92 -2.92
CA VAL A 256 -1.52 -8.52 -1.80
C VAL A 256 -0.74 -9.76 -1.39
N SER A 257 -0.27 -9.80 -0.14
CA SER A 257 0.48 -10.95 0.38
C SER A 257 -0.38 -12.22 0.35
N ASN A 258 0.21 -13.33 -0.05
CA ASN A 258 -0.43 -14.64 0.03
C ASN A 258 -0.21 -15.34 1.39
N ILE A 259 0.48 -14.67 2.32
CA ILE A 259 0.89 -15.23 3.60
C ILE A 259 0.44 -14.26 4.71
N LEU A 260 -0.11 -14.83 5.78
CA LEU A 260 -0.34 -14.11 7.02
C LEU A 260 0.95 -14.03 7.83
N ASP A 261 1.18 -12.89 8.46
CA ASP A 261 2.23 -12.77 9.46
C ASP A 261 1.92 -13.73 10.63
N PRO A 262 2.84 -14.63 11.00
CA PRO A 262 2.56 -15.67 11.98
C PRO A 262 2.35 -15.12 13.40
N VAL A 263 2.87 -13.93 13.69
CA VAL A 263 2.78 -13.29 15.02
C VAL A 263 1.52 -12.43 15.11
N THR A 264 1.34 -11.53 14.17
CA THR A 264 0.25 -10.54 14.20
C THR A 264 -1.05 -11.02 13.58
N LYS A 265 -1.02 -12.14 12.81
CA LYS A 265 -2.16 -12.73 12.11
C LYS A 265 -2.82 -11.77 11.11
N VAL A 266 -2.07 -10.83 10.59
CA VAL A 266 -2.53 -9.91 9.54
C VAL A 266 -1.92 -10.28 8.19
N MET A 267 -2.67 -10.03 7.13
CA MET A 267 -2.19 -10.05 5.77
C MET A 267 -1.69 -8.65 5.42
N LYS A 268 -0.53 -8.54 4.78
CA LYS A 268 -0.01 -7.24 4.33
C LYS A 268 -0.40 -6.98 2.88
N ILE A 269 -0.84 -5.76 2.62
CA ILE A 269 -1.00 -5.25 1.27
C ILE A 269 -0.04 -4.09 1.04
N ARG A 270 0.40 -3.95 -0.20
CA ARG A 270 1.30 -2.90 -0.62
C ARG A 270 0.61 -1.92 -1.55
N VAL A 271 0.82 -0.64 -1.29
CA VAL A 271 0.44 0.45 -2.18
C VAL A 271 1.69 1.25 -2.52
N LYS A 272 1.98 1.42 -3.80
CA LYS A 272 3.11 2.22 -4.26
C LYS A 272 2.68 3.67 -4.45
N LEU A 273 3.44 4.63 -3.89
CA LEU A 273 3.20 6.05 -4.01
C LEU A 273 4.40 6.78 -4.58
N PRO A 274 4.23 7.61 -5.61
CA PRO A 274 5.25 8.55 -6.04
C PRO A 274 5.43 9.66 -4.98
N ASN A 275 6.65 9.98 -4.64
CA ASN A 275 7.00 10.95 -3.60
C ASN A 275 7.96 12.02 -4.11
N SER A 276 7.73 12.55 -5.31
CA SER A 276 8.62 13.53 -5.96
C SER A 276 8.84 14.81 -5.15
N LYS A 277 7.90 15.16 -4.27
CA LYS A 277 8.01 16.31 -3.36
C LYS A 277 8.73 15.99 -2.05
N GLY A 278 9.07 14.73 -1.78
CA GLY A 278 9.72 14.29 -0.54
C GLY A 278 8.89 14.49 0.74
N LEU A 279 7.57 14.64 0.62
CA LEU A 279 6.67 14.86 1.76
C LEU A 279 6.51 13.61 2.61
N LEU A 280 6.38 12.46 1.95
CA LEU A 280 6.21 11.18 2.61
C LEU A 280 7.59 10.66 3.04
N LYS A 281 7.76 10.46 4.33
CA LYS A 281 8.99 9.89 4.88
C LYS A 281 8.74 8.47 5.33
N PRO A 282 9.66 7.56 5.09
CA PRO A 282 9.62 6.22 5.67
C PRO A 282 9.42 6.28 7.20
N GLU A 283 8.82 5.26 7.77
CA GLU A 283 8.41 5.13 9.17
C GLU A 283 7.22 6.03 9.59
N MET A 284 6.62 6.81 8.65
CA MET A 284 5.39 7.53 8.94
C MET A 284 4.20 6.57 8.97
N PHE A 285 3.32 6.75 9.96
CA PHE A 285 2.02 6.08 9.99
C PHE A 285 1.09 6.61 8.90
N ALA A 286 0.32 5.71 8.32
CA ALA A 286 -0.65 6.01 7.29
C ALA A 286 -2.01 5.38 7.62
N ASN A 287 -3.08 6.14 7.34
CA ASN A 287 -4.44 5.60 7.28
C ASN A 287 -4.79 5.38 5.81
N ILE A 288 -5.25 4.19 5.50
CA ILE A 288 -5.55 3.76 4.14
C ILE A 288 -7.03 3.42 4.04
N VAL A 289 -7.72 4.01 3.08
CA VAL A 289 -9.10 3.66 2.73
C VAL A 289 -9.08 2.95 1.39
N ILE A 290 -9.35 1.66 1.40
CA ILE A 290 -9.49 0.84 0.19
C ILE A 290 -10.93 0.90 -0.26
N THR A 291 -11.17 1.22 -1.53
CA THR A 291 -12.50 1.24 -2.12
C THR A 291 -12.61 0.14 -3.17
N ASN A 292 -13.57 -0.75 -2.97
CA ASN A 292 -13.95 -1.76 -3.95
C ASN A 292 -15.00 -1.18 -4.91
N LYS A 293 -14.73 -1.19 -6.21
CA LYS A 293 -15.70 -0.78 -7.25
C LYS A 293 -16.43 -1.97 -7.91
N GLU A 294 -16.16 -3.20 -7.51
CA GLU A 294 -16.83 -4.40 -8.04
C GLU A 294 -18.19 -4.68 -7.38
N GLY A 295 -18.76 -3.68 -6.69
CA GLY A 295 -19.98 -3.82 -5.92
C GLY A 295 -21.24 -3.98 -6.77
N ILE A 296 -22.30 -4.48 -6.13
CA ILE A 296 -23.65 -4.58 -6.68
C ILE A 296 -24.11 -3.18 -7.08
N LYS A 297 -24.69 -3.03 -8.28
CA LYS A 297 -25.37 -1.80 -8.67
C LYS A 297 -26.72 -1.75 -7.97
N ALA A 298 -27.01 -0.64 -7.29
CA ALA A 298 -28.28 -0.38 -6.62
C ALA A 298 -28.66 1.08 -6.77
N MET A 299 -29.92 1.38 -6.52
CA MET A 299 -30.42 2.75 -6.51
C MET A 299 -29.86 3.46 -5.27
N ALA A 300 -29.13 4.54 -5.47
CA ALA A 300 -28.53 5.37 -4.43
C ALA A 300 -29.27 6.69 -4.30
N VAL A 301 -29.59 7.03 -3.07
CA VAL A 301 -30.20 8.31 -2.68
C VAL A 301 -29.57 8.82 -1.40
N SER A 302 -29.79 10.10 -1.06
CA SER A 302 -29.36 10.65 0.21
C SER A 302 -29.93 9.87 1.39
N SER A 303 -29.10 9.57 2.39
CA SER A 303 -29.55 8.88 3.61
C SER A 303 -30.57 9.69 4.42
N LYS A 304 -30.65 10.99 4.19
CA LYS A 304 -31.67 11.87 4.79
C LYS A 304 -33.09 11.53 4.33
N ALA A 305 -33.26 10.93 3.12
CA ALA A 305 -34.58 10.57 2.63
C ALA A 305 -35.19 9.33 3.33
N LEU A 306 -34.38 8.57 4.08
CA LEU A 306 -34.80 7.35 4.72
C LEU A 306 -35.67 7.62 5.95
N ILE A 307 -36.80 6.93 6.03
CA ILE A 307 -37.74 6.94 7.16
C ILE A 307 -37.86 5.50 7.65
N ALA A 308 -37.49 5.27 8.91
CA ALA A 308 -37.64 3.97 9.55
C ALA A 308 -38.85 4.03 10.50
N GLU A 309 -39.86 3.19 10.24
CA GLU A 309 -41.08 3.12 11.03
C GLU A 309 -41.55 1.67 11.13
N ASN A 310 -41.88 1.20 12.34
CA ASN A 310 -42.38 -0.15 12.62
C ASN A 310 -41.52 -1.29 12.01
N GLY A 311 -40.19 -1.14 12.04
CA GLY A 311 -39.27 -2.14 11.49
C GLY A 311 -39.17 -2.19 9.97
N LYS A 312 -39.81 -1.26 9.27
CA LYS A 312 -39.77 -1.11 7.82
C LYS A 312 -39.13 0.24 7.44
N ASN A 313 -38.66 0.30 6.21
CA ASN A 313 -38.04 1.50 5.66
C ASN A 313 -38.91 2.09 4.54
N TYR A 314 -39.07 3.40 4.59
CA TYR A 314 -39.88 4.13 3.64
C TYR A 314 -39.13 5.33 3.08
N MET A 315 -39.54 5.76 1.88
CA MET A 315 -39.13 7.01 1.28
C MET A 315 -40.35 7.67 0.63
N ILE A 316 -40.38 9.00 0.57
CA ILE A 316 -41.45 9.72 -0.10
C ILE A 316 -40.98 10.07 -1.50
N VAL A 317 -41.60 9.44 -2.49
CA VAL A 317 -41.37 9.74 -3.91
C VAL A 317 -42.29 10.89 -4.31
N TYR A 318 -41.68 11.96 -4.84
CA TYR A 318 -42.35 13.15 -5.33
C TYR A 318 -42.55 13.06 -6.84
N LYS A 319 -43.79 13.18 -7.33
CA LYS A 319 -44.09 13.29 -8.76
C LYS A 319 -44.55 14.74 -9.10
N ASP A 320 -45.44 15.27 -8.31
CA ASP A 320 -45.92 16.66 -8.38
C ASP A 320 -46.47 17.10 -7.01
N LYS A 321 -46.90 18.38 -6.90
CA LYS A 321 -47.35 18.99 -5.62
C LYS A 321 -48.45 18.20 -4.91
N CYS A 322 -49.32 17.50 -5.64
CA CYS A 322 -50.43 16.73 -5.10
C CYS A 322 -50.30 15.23 -5.32
N ASN A 323 -49.13 14.77 -5.77
CA ASN A 323 -48.85 13.35 -6.06
C ASN A 323 -47.56 12.92 -5.33
N LEU A 324 -47.71 12.68 -4.04
CA LEU A 324 -46.71 12.18 -3.16
C LEU A 324 -47.00 10.71 -2.88
N LYS A 325 -46.02 9.84 -3.02
CA LYS A 325 -46.18 8.43 -2.75
C LYS A 325 -45.23 7.99 -1.64
N VAL A 326 -45.76 7.47 -0.54
CA VAL A 326 -45.01 6.74 0.45
C VAL A 326 -44.64 5.37 -0.16
N GLN A 327 -43.40 5.16 -0.35
CA GLN A 327 -42.88 3.94 -0.98
C GLN A 327 -42.06 3.14 0.04
N GLU A 328 -42.45 1.88 0.33
CA GLU A 328 -41.64 0.95 1.10
C GLU A 328 -40.40 0.58 0.27
N VAL A 329 -39.23 0.62 0.90
CA VAL A 329 -37.93 0.38 0.26
C VAL A 329 -37.14 -0.70 0.99
N GLU A 330 -36.47 -1.57 0.23
CA GLU A 330 -35.55 -2.57 0.76
C GLU A 330 -34.13 -1.99 0.79
N VAL A 331 -33.66 -1.57 1.96
CA VAL A 331 -32.32 -1.02 2.14
C VAL A 331 -31.28 -2.15 2.13
N LEU A 332 -30.30 -2.03 1.22
CA LEU A 332 -29.14 -2.92 1.19
C LEU A 332 -28.05 -2.47 2.18
N LYS A 333 -27.70 -1.20 2.13
CA LYS A 333 -26.63 -0.61 2.94
C LYS A 333 -26.71 0.92 2.94
N THR A 334 -26.29 1.55 4.02
CA THR A 334 -26.03 2.99 4.08
C THR A 334 -24.54 3.21 4.26
N ILE A 335 -23.94 4.03 3.40
CA ILE A 335 -22.51 4.37 3.42
C ILE A 335 -22.38 5.90 3.39
N GLY A 336 -21.87 6.46 4.47
CA GLY A 336 -21.77 7.91 4.63
C GLY A 336 -23.13 8.59 4.52
N ASN A 337 -23.31 9.48 3.56
CA ASN A 337 -24.55 10.23 3.31
C ASN A 337 -25.45 9.58 2.23
N LYS A 338 -25.16 8.34 1.77
CA LYS A 338 -25.92 7.63 0.74
C LYS A 338 -26.51 6.33 1.27
N THR A 339 -27.80 6.12 0.97
CA THR A 339 -28.50 4.84 1.18
C THR A 339 -28.70 4.14 -0.15
N TYR A 340 -28.31 2.88 -0.20
CA TYR A 340 -28.44 2.00 -1.35
C TYR A 340 -29.66 1.11 -1.16
N VAL A 341 -30.53 1.09 -2.17
CA VAL A 341 -31.84 0.43 -2.12
C VAL A 341 -31.91 -0.63 -3.21
N ARG A 342 -32.34 -1.84 -2.85
CA ARG A 342 -32.53 -2.95 -3.80
C ARG A 342 -33.83 -2.80 -4.59
N ASN A 343 -34.92 -2.54 -3.87
CA ASN A 343 -36.28 -2.46 -4.40
C ASN A 343 -37.01 -1.24 -3.84
N GLY A 344 -37.96 -0.72 -4.60
CA GLY A 344 -38.84 0.36 -4.17
C GLY A 344 -38.61 1.69 -4.87
N LEU A 345 -37.47 1.91 -5.54
CA LEU A 345 -37.19 3.10 -6.32
C LEU A 345 -36.82 2.78 -7.76
N GLN A 346 -37.10 3.71 -8.65
CA GLN A 346 -36.68 3.69 -10.06
C GLN A 346 -35.65 4.78 -10.31
N GLN A 347 -34.84 4.59 -11.35
CA GLN A 347 -33.87 5.62 -11.75
C GLN A 347 -34.58 6.88 -12.19
N GLY A 348 -34.20 8.02 -11.61
CA GLY A 348 -34.82 9.30 -11.87
C GLY A 348 -35.93 9.68 -10.89
N ASP A 349 -36.36 8.80 -9.98
CA ASP A 349 -37.33 9.15 -8.94
C ASP A 349 -36.75 10.28 -8.06
N LEU A 350 -37.56 11.31 -7.84
CA LEU A 350 -37.25 12.38 -6.89
C LEU A 350 -37.75 11.96 -5.50
N VAL A 351 -36.86 11.94 -4.52
CA VAL A 351 -37.19 11.63 -3.12
C VAL A 351 -36.98 12.84 -2.23
N ILE A 352 -37.86 13.01 -1.24
CA ILE A 352 -37.82 14.14 -0.30
C ILE A 352 -36.77 13.86 0.78
N THR A 353 -35.88 14.81 1.03
CA THR A 353 -34.76 14.66 1.97
C THR A 353 -34.89 15.52 3.22
N ASP A 354 -35.66 16.58 3.19
CA ASP A 354 -35.87 17.44 4.34
C ASP A 354 -37.37 17.51 4.70
N ASN A 355 -37.68 17.50 6.00
CA ASN A 355 -39.03 17.42 6.58
C ASN A 355 -39.83 16.16 6.16
N GLN A 356 -39.14 15.12 5.67
CA GLN A 356 -39.75 13.88 5.20
C GLN A 356 -40.56 13.16 6.29
N ILE A 357 -40.17 13.22 7.56
CA ILE A 357 -40.88 12.56 8.68
C ILE A 357 -42.25 13.22 8.92
N LEU A 358 -42.33 14.55 8.86
CA LEU A 358 -43.59 15.27 9.03
C LEU A 358 -44.55 14.94 7.89
N LEU A 359 -44.08 14.92 6.66
CA LEU A 359 -44.88 14.55 5.49
C LEU A 359 -45.30 13.09 5.54
N PHE A 360 -44.43 12.18 5.99
CA PHE A 360 -44.77 10.78 6.15
C PHE A 360 -45.94 10.58 7.10
N LYS A 361 -45.88 11.21 8.29
CA LYS A 361 -46.99 11.15 9.26
C LYS A 361 -48.28 11.72 8.69
N ALA A 362 -48.22 12.86 8.04
CA ALA A 362 -49.40 13.45 7.41
C ALA A 362 -49.99 12.51 6.30
N LEU A 363 -49.17 11.78 5.59
CA LEU A 363 -49.63 10.88 4.53
C LEU A 363 -50.13 9.52 5.04
N THR A 364 -49.71 9.10 6.25
CA THR A 364 -50.01 7.74 6.82
C THR A 364 -50.97 7.75 7.99
N GLU A 365 -51.04 8.85 8.75
CA GLU A 365 -51.97 9.03 9.89
C GLU A 365 -53.28 9.65 9.39
N LYS A 366 -54.13 8.83 8.68
CA LYS A 366 -55.52 9.17 8.37
C LYS A 366 -56.53 8.33 9.15
#